data_f43015292a63782ced3e6bdac49dc990
#
_entry.id   f43015292a63782ced3e6bdac49dc990
#
_cell.length_a   1.000
_cell.length_b   1.000
_cell.length_c   1.000
_cell.angle_alpha   90.00
_cell.angle_beta   90.00
_cell.angle_gamma   90.00
#
_symmetry.space_group_name_H-M   'P 1'
#
loop_
_entity.id
_entity.type
_entity.pdbx_description
1 polymer ?
#
loop_
_entity_poly.entity_id
_entity_poly.type
_entity_poly.pdbx_seq_one_letter_code
_entity_poly.pdbx_strand_id
1 'polypeptide(L)'
;ALNRQGGFSAAETMDHLGILAGSIEDMWIMARYISETAGGDPGHPGLYGSRTPPPAKKPERLIVLETAGWNETDDASKAAFNDAIGKLSDAGCEIYTRKDDPAIEAYEAETAHSPELWRQLYRFEMRWPMYQYLDYDADKIPPRLKAGIQEGAGLTQAEYRAALARRVYWREMHDALARRCDAMVPLSSPGPGPVGIDQGSAIYNEASSIIGMPAISLPVMTVEDMPLGMQIKGRVHGDEALTAAGRWVSQELLQ
;
A
#
# COMPACT_ATOMS: atom_id res chain seq x y z
N ALA A 1 -7.21 -10.35 1.71
CA ALA A 1 -8.43 -10.43 2.54
C ALA A 1 -9.68 -10.63 1.68
N LEU A 2 -9.79 -9.99 0.52
CA LEU A 2 -10.90 -10.20 -0.43
C LEU A 2 -10.54 -11.27 -1.44
N ASN A 3 -11.55 -12.08 -1.85
CA ASN A 3 -11.38 -13.14 -2.84
C ASN A 3 -11.06 -12.52 -4.21
N ARG A 4 -10.01 -13.02 -4.87
CA ARG A 4 -9.55 -12.57 -6.18
C ARG A 4 -9.96 -13.51 -7.33
N GLN A 5 -10.69 -14.58 -7.04
CA GLN A 5 -11.09 -15.56 -8.05
C GLN A 5 -11.88 -14.89 -9.18
N GLY A 6 -11.49 -15.18 -10.41
CA GLY A 6 -12.05 -14.55 -11.61
C GLY A 6 -11.32 -13.28 -12.05
N GLY A 7 -10.45 -12.73 -11.22
CA GLY A 7 -9.51 -11.69 -11.61
C GLY A 7 -8.25 -12.29 -12.23
N PHE A 8 -7.62 -11.54 -13.13
CA PHE A 8 -6.30 -11.91 -13.63
C PHE A 8 -5.25 -11.68 -12.56
N SER A 9 -4.54 -12.74 -12.18
CA SER A 9 -3.44 -12.63 -11.21
C SER A 9 -2.11 -12.54 -11.95
N ALA A 10 -1.36 -11.48 -11.69
CA ALA A 10 0.00 -11.30 -12.20
C ALA A 10 1.04 -11.81 -11.18
N ALA A 11 0.83 -11.52 -9.89
CA ALA A 11 1.70 -11.96 -8.81
C ALA A 11 0.86 -12.45 -7.63
N GLU A 12 0.67 -13.75 -7.55
CA GLU A 12 -0.25 -14.41 -6.58
C GLU A 12 -0.06 -13.95 -5.14
N THR A 13 1.18 -13.68 -4.73
CA THR A 13 1.47 -13.33 -3.35
C THR A 13 1.36 -11.86 -3.03
N MET A 14 1.20 -10.98 -4.06
CA MET A 14 1.21 -9.52 -3.90
C MET A 14 -0.04 -8.84 -4.47
N ASP A 15 -0.78 -9.48 -5.37
CA ASP A 15 -2.00 -8.90 -5.94
C ASP A 15 -3.08 -8.73 -4.86
N HIS A 16 -3.80 -7.62 -4.95
CA HIS A 16 -4.88 -7.27 -4.04
C HIS A 16 -6.09 -6.78 -4.82
N LEU A 17 -7.27 -7.11 -4.34
CA LEU A 17 -8.49 -6.45 -4.78
C LEU A 17 -8.62 -5.15 -4.00
N GLY A 18 -8.51 -4.01 -4.70
CA GLY A 18 -8.71 -2.68 -4.16
C GLY A 18 -10.13 -2.16 -4.43
N ILE A 19 -10.59 -1.24 -3.59
CA ILE A 19 -11.90 -0.59 -3.73
C ILE A 19 -11.68 0.92 -3.81
N LEU A 20 -12.28 1.53 -4.83
CA LEU A 20 -12.36 2.97 -5.01
C LEU A 20 -13.81 3.40 -4.79
N ALA A 21 -14.05 4.36 -3.92
CA ALA A 21 -15.38 4.87 -3.62
C ALA A 21 -15.35 6.37 -3.30
N GLY A 22 -16.51 7.01 -3.31
CA GLY A 22 -16.64 8.43 -2.98
C GLY A 22 -16.50 8.74 -1.49
N SER A 23 -16.58 7.71 -0.63
CA SER A 23 -16.38 7.82 0.82
C SER A 23 -15.70 6.58 1.38
N ILE A 24 -15.08 6.72 2.56
CA ILE A 24 -14.50 5.58 3.30
C ILE A 24 -15.61 4.64 3.76
N GLU A 25 -16.78 5.17 4.07
CA GLU A 25 -17.98 4.44 4.45
C GLU A 25 -18.42 3.48 3.34
N ASP A 26 -18.56 3.98 2.12
CA ASP A 26 -18.94 3.17 0.96
C ASP A 26 -17.88 2.13 0.63
N MET A 27 -16.60 2.51 0.75
CA MET A 27 -15.48 1.58 0.59
C MET A 27 -15.59 0.40 1.59
N TRP A 28 -15.87 0.70 2.87
CA TRP A 28 -16.03 -0.33 3.90
C TRP A 28 -17.23 -1.23 3.63
N ILE A 29 -18.40 -0.63 3.32
CA ILE A 29 -19.63 -1.38 3.03
C ILE A 29 -19.39 -2.34 1.86
N MET A 30 -18.78 -1.86 0.78
CA MET A 30 -18.48 -2.68 -0.39
C MET A 30 -17.49 -3.81 -0.06
N ALA A 31 -16.40 -3.50 0.66
CA ALA A 31 -15.41 -4.48 1.09
C ALA A 31 -16.04 -5.58 1.96
N ARG A 32 -16.89 -5.20 2.91
CA ARG A 32 -17.61 -6.14 3.77
C ARG A 32 -18.58 -7.00 2.98
N TYR A 33 -19.34 -6.40 2.07
CA TYR A 33 -20.27 -7.14 1.22
C TYR A 33 -19.56 -8.19 0.36
N ILE A 34 -18.46 -7.83 -0.29
CA ILE A 34 -17.64 -8.77 -1.08
C ILE A 34 -17.09 -9.87 -0.17
N SER A 35 -16.53 -9.52 0.98
CA SER A 35 -15.97 -10.49 1.92
C SER A 35 -17.00 -11.49 2.46
N GLU A 36 -18.23 -11.04 2.71
CA GLU A 36 -19.31 -11.91 3.20
C GLU A 36 -19.87 -12.81 2.09
N THR A 37 -19.88 -12.32 0.85
CA THR A 37 -20.44 -13.05 -0.28
C THR A 37 -19.45 -14.06 -0.88
N ALA A 38 -18.19 -13.64 -1.05
CA ALA A 38 -17.15 -14.40 -1.74
C ALA A 38 -16.05 -14.92 -0.80
N GLY A 39 -16.00 -14.44 0.44
CA GLY A 39 -14.93 -14.78 1.38
C GLY A 39 -13.61 -14.08 1.07
N GLY A 40 -12.53 -14.64 1.62
CA GLY A 40 -11.15 -14.33 1.26
C GLY A 40 -10.59 -15.30 0.24
N ASP A 41 -9.35 -15.08 -0.17
CA ASP A 41 -8.58 -16.07 -0.93
C ASP A 41 -8.40 -17.36 -0.11
N PRO A 42 -8.11 -18.51 -0.74
CA PRO A 42 -7.82 -19.74 -0.02
C PRO A 42 -6.77 -19.54 1.08
N GLY A 43 -7.12 -19.92 2.29
CA GLY A 43 -6.27 -19.72 3.48
C GLY A 43 -6.40 -18.34 4.15
N HIS A 44 -7.25 -17.45 3.64
CA HIS A 44 -7.56 -16.16 4.25
C HIS A 44 -9.01 -16.09 4.73
N PRO A 45 -9.26 -15.58 5.95
CA PRO A 45 -10.61 -15.62 6.55
C PRO A 45 -11.57 -14.57 5.96
N GLY A 46 -11.10 -13.67 5.11
CA GLY A 46 -11.85 -12.49 4.68
C GLY A 46 -11.61 -11.29 5.61
N LEU A 47 -12.44 -10.27 5.51
CA LEU A 47 -12.38 -9.09 6.39
C LEU A 47 -13.14 -9.35 7.70
N TYR A 48 -12.52 -9.01 8.80
CA TYR A 48 -13.16 -8.94 10.10
C TYR A 48 -13.89 -7.59 10.29
N GLY A 49 -14.82 -7.56 11.22
CA GLY A 49 -15.51 -6.34 11.65
C GLY A 49 -17.00 -6.32 11.35
N SER A 50 -17.68 -5.26 11.76
CA SER A 50 -19.11 -5.04 11.56
C SER A 50 -19.44 -4.78 10.08
N ARG A 51 -20.69 -5.03 9.68
CA ARG A 51 -21.22 -4.59 8.37
C ARG A 51 -21.31 -3.08 8.27
N THR A 52 -21.64 -2.43 9.38
CA THR A 52 -21.66 -0.97 9.42
C THR A 52 -20.25 -0.42 9.48
N PRO A 53 -19.96 0.69 8.78
CA PRO A 53 -18.67 1.35 8.88
C PRO A 53 -18.34 1.67 10.34
N PRO A 54 -17.11 1.39 10.80
CA PRO A 54 -16.72 1.71 12.16
C PRO A 54 -16.79 3.22 12.39
N PRO A 55 -17.18 3.70 13.59
CA PRO A 55 -17.17 5.11 13.90
C PRO A 55 -15.77 5.69 13.75
N ALA A 56 -15.66 6.96 13.34
CA ALA A 56 -14.41 7.66 13.29
C ALA A 56 -13.75 7.66 14.68
N LYS A 57 -12.47 7.27 14.72
CA LYS A 57 -11.71 7.20 15.96
C LYS A 57 -10.37 7.91 15.77
N LYS A 58 -10.12 8.94 16.60
CA LYS A 58 -8.86 9.65 16.63
C LYS A 58 -7.72 8.67 16.92
N PRO A 59 -6.67 8.60 16.07
CA PRO A 59 -5.46 7.89 16.40
C PRO A 59 -4.68 8.64 17.49
N GLU A 60 -4.15 7.93 18.47
CA GLU A 60 -3.28 8.52 19.49
C GLU A 60 -1.87 8.68 18.96
N ARG A 61 -1.36 7.64 18.25
CA ARG A 61 0.01 7.57 17.76
C ARG A 61 0.07 7.29 16.27
N LEU A 62 0.79 8.13 15.56
CA LEU A 62 1.08 7.99 14.14
C LEU A 62 2.59 7.88 13.92
N ILE A 63 3.01 6.93 13.10
CA ILE A 63 4.38 6.84 12.58
C ILE A 63 4.40 7.39 11.17
N VAL A 64 5.12 8.49 10.96
CA VAL A 64 5.33 9.08 9.63
C VAL A 64 6.45 8.34 8.94
N LEU A 65 6.21 7.88 7.71
CA LEU A 65 7.18 7.16 6.90
C LEU A 65 7.52 7.96 5.63
N GLU A 66 8.80 8.15 5.41
CA GLU A 66 9.33 8.72 4.16
C GLU A 66 9.32 7.69 3.02
N THR A 67 9.66 6.44 3.32
CA THR A 67 9.79 5.31 2.38
C THR A 67 10.82 5.54 1.27
N ALA A 68 10.97 4.60 0.35
CA ALA A 68 11.80 4.76 -0.85
C ALA A 68 11.34 5.93 -1.74
N GLY A 69 10.06 6.31 -1.66
CA GLY A 69 9.46 7.35 -2.50
C GLY A 69 9.86 8.78 -2.16
N TRP A 70 10.38 9.03 -0.95
CA TRP A 70 10.69 10.39 -0.51
C TRP A 70 11.71 11.11 -1.39
N ASN A 71 12.65 10.37 -1.95
CA ASN A 71 13.67 10.94 -2.84
C ASN A 71 13.11 11.29 -4.24
N GLU A 72 11.99 10.70 -4.64
CA GLU A 72 11.31 11.01 -5.89
C GLU A 72 10.25 12.11 -5.73
N THR A 73 9.94 12.47 -4.48
CA THR A 73 8.87 13.44 -4.16
C THR A 73 9.38 14.86 -4.36
N ASP A 74 8.59 15.70 -5.04
CA ASP A 74 8.87 17.11 -5.21
C ASP A 74 8.68 17.92 -3.91
N ASP A 75 9.25 19.12 -3.87
CA ASP A 75 9.25 19.95 -2.67
C ASP A 75 7.85 20.46 -2.30
N ALA A 76 6.98 20.71 -3.28
CA ALA A 76 5.61 21.16 -3.03
C ALA A 76 4.78 20.05 -2.37
N SER A 77 4.94 18.81 -2.86
CA SER A 77 4.29 17.63 -2.29
C SER A 77 4.81 17.31 -0.87
N LYS A 78 6.12 17.49 -0.63
CA LYS A 78 6.69 17.36 0.72
C LYS A 78 6.14 18.42 1.68
N ALA A 79 6.02 19.67 1.20
CA ALA A 79 5.46 20.75 2.01
C ALA A 79 3.99 20.47 2.37
N ALA A 80 3.15 20.10 1.39
CA ALA A 80 1.75 19.77 1.63
C ALA A 80 1.59 18.59 2.62
N PHE A 81 2.45 17.59 2.50
CA PHE A 81 2.46 16.46 3.44
C PHE A 81 2.84 16.88 4.86
N ASN A 82 3.91 17.68 5.01
CA ASN A 82 4.34 18.18 6.31
C ASN A 82 3.28 19.06 6.98
N ASP A 83 2.58 19.90 6.19
CA ASP A 83 1.45 20.71 6.70
C ASP A 83 0.31 19.83 7.20
N ALA A 84 -0.03 18.78 6.47
CA ALA A 84 -1.06 17.83 6.89
C ALA A 84 -0.66 17.08 8.17
N ILE A 85 0.60 16.66 8.29
CA ILE A 85 1.13 16.05 9.52
C ILE A 85 1.11 17.06 10.69
N GLY A 86 1.46 18.34 10.43
CA GLY A 86 1.36 19.41 11.43
C GLY A 86 -0.06 19.56 11.97
N LYS A 87 -1.08 19.59 11.11
CA LYS A 87 -2.49 19.64 11.52
C LYS A 87 -2.89 18.44 12.40
N LEU A 88 -2.45 17.22 12.06
CA LEU A 88 -2.73 16.04 12.89
C LEU A 88 -2.05 16.13 14.25
N SER A 89 -0.84 16.69 14.32
CA SER A 89 -0.13 16.96 15.58
C SER A 89 -0.87 18.00 16.41
N ASP A 90 -1.32 19.11 15.81
CA ASP A 90 -2.08 20.18 16.48
C ASP A 90 -3.43 19.66 17.01
N ALA A 91 -4.05 18.71 16.30
CA ALA A 91 -5.23 17.98 16.74
C ALA A 91 -4.94 16.97 17.87
N GLY A 92 -3.67 16.86 18.29
CA GLY A 92 -3.21 16.09 19.44
C GLY A 92 -2.92 14.62 19.14
N CYS A 93 -2.49 14.29 17.92
CA CYS A 93 -1.86 13.02 17.64
C CYS A 93 -0.37 13.08 18.02
N GLU A 94 0.13 12.04 18.66
CA GLU A 94 1.59 11.88 18.87
C GLU A 94 2.22 11.44 17.53
N ILE A 95 3.15 12.21 17.02
CA ILE A 95 3.84 11.96 15.75
C ILE A 95 5.25 11.43 16.02
N TYR A 96 5.58 10.28 15.47
CA TYR A 96 6.89 9.66 15.51
C TYR A 96 7.47 9.52 14.11
N THR A 97 8.76 9.78 13.98
CA THR A 97 9.51 9.68 12.73
C THR A 97 10.76 8.81 12.92
N ARG A 98 11.46 8.54 11.84
CA ARG A 98 12.75 7.85 11.87
C ARG A 98 13.82 8.57 12.74
N LYS A 99 13.65 9.87 13.01
CA LYS A 99 14.56 10.65 13.87
C LYS A 99 14.32 10.42 15.36
N ASP A 100 13.10 9.99 15.70
CA ASP A 100 12.67 9.83 17.08
C ASP A 100 12.90 8.42 17.62
N ASP A 101 12.96 7.42 16.70
CA ASP A 101 13.01 6.02 17.08
C ASP A 101 13.90 5.19 16.13
N PRO A 102 14.97 4.58 16.67
CA PRO A 102 15.86 3.72 15.88
C PRO A 102 15.17 2.53 15.20
N ALA A 103 14.04 2.05 15.74
CA ALA A 103 13.29 0.97 15.11
C ALA A 103 12.55 1.44 13.85
N ILE A 104 12.08 2.70 13.83
CA ILE A 104 11.50 3.31 12.63
C ILE A 104 12.61 3.52 11.59
N GLU A 105 13.77 4.01 12.00
CA GLU A 105 14.92 4.16 11.10
C GLU A 105 15.34 2.83 10.48
N ALA A 106 15.46 1.78 11.28
CA ALA A 106 15.80 0.44 10.78
C ALA A 106 14.75 -0.10 9.79
N TYR A 107 13.47 0.12 10.07
CA TYR A 107 12.38 -0.27 9.18
C TYR A 107 12.45 0.49 7.84
N GLU A 108 12.64 1.80 7.86
CA GLU A 108 12.75 2.61 6.65
C GLU A 108 14.01 2.30 5.85
N ALA A 109 15.15 2.10 6.51
CA ALA A 109 16.39 1.71 5.85
C ALA A 109 16.24 0.37 5.12
N GLU A 110 15.57 -0.61 5.73
CA GLU A 110 15.33 -1.90 5.11
C GLU A 110 14.28 -1.81 3.98
N THR A 111 13.17 -1.11 4.19
CA THR A 111 12.10 -0.98 3.19
C THR A 111 12.42 0.00 2.07
N ALA A 112 13.48 0.80 2.17
CA ALA A 112 14.04 1.56 1.05
C ALA A 112 14.43 0.67 -0.14
N HIS A 113 14.66 -0.62 0.11
CA HIS A 113 14.90 -1.63 -0.94
C HIS A 113 13.61 -2.20 -1.57
N SER A 114 12.46 -1.55 -1.36
CA SER A 114 11.18 -2.03 -1.91
C SER A 114 11.18 -2.18 -3.43
N PRO A 115 11.78 -1.30 -4.24
CA PRO A 115 11.78 -1.48 -5.70
C PRO A 115 12.48 -2.77 -6.12
N GLU A 116 13.60 -3.10 -5.47
CA GLU A 116 14.34 -4.32 -5.78
C GLU A 116 13.57 -5.58 -5.37
N LEU A 117 13.08 -5.63 -4.12
CA LEU A 117 12.37 -6.79 -3.61
C LEU A 117 11.05 -7.00 -4.34
N TRP A 118 10.30 -5.90 -4.62
CA TRP A 118 9.09 -5.95 -5.43
C TRP A 118 9.38 -6.54 -6.82
N ARG A 119 10.44 -6.07 -7.49
CA ARG A 119 10.85 -6.54 -8.81
C ARG A 119 11.16 -8.04 -8.79
N GLN A 120 11.93 -8.52 -7.82
CA GLN A 120 12.27 -9.94 -7.68
C GLN A 120 11.03 -10.81 -7.50
N LEU A 121 10.14 -10.46 -6.59
CA LEU A 121 8.91 -11.21 -6.32
C LEU A 121 7.95 -11.15 -7.51
N TYR A 122 7.61 -9.93 -7.95
CA TYR A 122 6.64 -9.72 -9.01
C TYR A 122 7.08 -10.34 -10.34
N ARG A 123 8.34 -10.13 -10.77
CA ARG A 123 8.85 -10.67 -12.04
C ARG A 123 8.93 -12.19 -12.04
N PHE A 124 9.30 -12.79 -10.92
CA PHE A 124 9.32 -14.24 -10.81
C PHE A 124 7.91 -14.84 -10.87
N GLU A 125 6.96 -14.25 -10.15
CA GLU A 125 5.59 -14.77 -10.07
C GLU A 125 4.81 -14.53 -11.36
N MET A 126 4.92 -13.33 -11.98
CA MET A 126 4.21 -12.97 -13.19
C MET A 126 4.61 -13.79 -14.43
N ARG A 127 5.82 -14.31 -14.46
CA ARG A 127 6.33 -15.04 -15.64
C ARG A 127 5.40 -16.16 -16.08
N TRP A 128 4.91 -16.97 -15.14
CA TRP A 128 4.14 -18.16 -15.46
C TRP A 128 2.72 -17.83 -15.96
N PRO A 129 1.90 -17.04 -15.26
CA PRO A 129 0.59 -16.68 -15.81
C PRO A 129 0.68 -15.87 -17.12
N MET A 130 1.80 -15.16 -17.37
CA MET A 130 1.97 -14.34 -18.57
C MET A 130 2.52 -15.12 -19.77
N TYR A 131 3.24 -16.21 -19.57
CA TYR A 131 3.76 -17.00 -20.68
C TYR A 131 2.69 -17.48 -21.64
N GLN A 132 1.56 -17.93 -21.13
CA GLN A 132 0.45 -18.39 -21.97
C GLN A 132 -0.07 -17.31 -22.93
N TYR A 133 0.02 -16.04 -22.57
CA TYR A 133 -0.38 -14.94 -23.43
C TYR A 133 0.65 -14.64 -24.50
N LEU A 134 1.94 -14.83 -24.21
CA LEU A 134 3.01 -14.75 -25.22
C LEU A 134 2.84 -15.82 -26.29
N ASP A 135 2.47 -17.03 -25.89
CA ASP A 135 2.22 -18.14 -26.83
C ASP A 135 0.94 -17.94 -27.64
N TYR A 136 -0.07 -17.27 -27.04
CA TYR A 136 -1.37 -17.08 -27.67
C TYR A 136 -1.39 -15.91 -28.67
N ASP A 137 -0.90 -14.74 -28.28
CA ASP A 137 -0.86 -13.52 -29.13
C ASP A 137 0.19 -12.51 -28.62
N ALA A 138 1.44 -12.79 -28.92
CA ALA A 138 2.56 -11.97 -28.47
C ALA A 138 2.47 -10.50 -28.94
N ASP A 139 1.85 -10.24 -30.10
CA ASP A 139 1.81 -8.91 -30.68
C ASP A 139 0.88 -7.94 -29.92
N LYS A 140 -0.10 -8.47 -29.23
CA LYS A 140 -0.99 -7.68 -28.37
C LYS A 140 -0.40 -7.35 -27.00
N ILE A 141 0.73 -7.95 -26.62
CA ILE A 141 1.35 -7.70 -25.33
C ILE A 141 2.27 -6.47 -25.42
N PRO A 142 2.07 -5.46 -24.56
CA PRO A 142 2.91 -4.27 -24.55
C PRO A 142 4.40 -4.60 -24.37
N PRO A 143 5.32 -3.89 -25.03
CA PRO A 143 6.77 -4.15 -24.95
C PRO A 143 7.32 -4.17 -23.51
N ARG A 144 6.83 -3.27 -22.64
CA ARG A 144 7.20 -3.21 -21.22
C ARG A 144 6.85 -4.51 -20.48
N LEU A 145 5.69 -5.10 -20.80
CA LEU A 145 5.26 -6.34 -20.19
C LEU A 145 6.06 -7.53 -20.69
N LYS A 146 6.36 -7.60 -22.01
CA LYS A 146 7.26 -8.61 -22.59
C LYS A 146 8.62 -8.60 -21.92
N ALA A 147 9.23 -7.41 -21.77
CA ALA A 147 10.51 -7.25 -21.09
C ALA A 147 10.46 -7.77 -19.65
N GLY A 148 9.37 -7.47 -18.93
CA GLY A 148 9.17 -7.97 -17.56
C GLY A 148 9.07 -9.49 -17.47
N ILE A 149 8.42 -10.14 -18.43
CA ILE A 149 8.33 -11.61 -18.48
C ILE A 149 9.71 -12.22 -18.72
N GLN A 150 10.47 -11.66 -19.68
CA GLN A 150 11.84 -12.12 -19.99
C GLN A 150 12.77 -11.95 -18.78
N GLU A 151 12.68 -10.83 -18.08
CA GLU A 151 13.42 -10.60 -16.83
C GLU A 151 13.07 -11.67 -15.78
N GLY A 152 11.77 -11.94 -15.58
CA GLY A 152 11.31 -12.97 -14.66
C GLY A 152 11.82 -14.38 -15.00
N ALA A 153 11.94 -14.67 -16.29
CA ALA A 153 12.50 -15.94 -16.76
C ALA A 153 13.99 -16.12 -16.39
N GLY A 154 14.73 -15.01 -16.28
CA GLY A 154 16.14 -15.01 -15.87
C GLY A 154 16.35 -15.19 -14.36
N LEU A 155 15.31 -14.99 -13.54
CA LEU A 155 15.41 -15.14 -12.08
C LEU A 155 15.45 -16.62 -11.69
N THR A 156 16.40 -16.97 -10.84
CA THR A 156 16.54 -18.33 -10.31
C THR A 156 15.59 -18.60 -9.15
N GLN A 157 15.32 -19.88 -8.91
CA GLN A 157 14.53 -20.28 -7.75
C GLN A 157 15.23 -19.92 -6.41
N ALA A 158 16.57 -19.88 -6.41
CA ALA A 158 17.34 -19.50 -5.22
C ALA A 158 17.12 -18.00 -4.88
N GLU A 159 17.17 -17.12 -5.88
CA GLU A 159 16.87 -15.69 -5.71
C GLU A 159 15.44 -15.47 -5.23
N TYR A 160 14.48 -16.16 -5.81
CA TYR A 160 13.08 -16.05 -5.36
C TYR A 160 12.89 -16.54 -3.91
N ARG A 161 13.55 -17.62 -3.50
CA ARG A 161 13.51 -18.07 -2.10
C ARG A 161 14.13 -17.05 -1.16
N ALA A 162 15.24 -16.42 -1.55
CA ALA A 162 15.84 -15.34 -0.77
C ALA A 162 14.89 -14.12 -0.65
N ALA A 163 14.22 -13.75 -1.73
CA ALA A 163 13.22 -12.68 -1.74
C ALA A 163 12.02 -13.00 -0.82
N LEU A 164 11.52 -14.23 -0.83
CA LEU A 164 10.46 -14.67 0.09
C LEU A 164 10.91 -14.63 1.56
N ALA A 165 12.14 -15.04 1.87
CA ALA A 165 12.69 -14.95 3.22
C ALA A 165 12.81 -13.49 3.69
N ARG A 166 13.26 -12.57 2.82
CA ARG A 166 13.31 -11.13 3.10
C ARG A 166 11.91 -10.56 3.33
N ARG A 167 10.92 -10.99 2.56
CA ARG A 167 9.51 -10.62 2.77
C ARG A 167 8.99 -11.03 4.15
N VAL A 168 9.34 -12.22 4.65
CA VAL A 168 8.99 -12.66 6.01
C VAL A 168 9.59 -11.73 7.04
N TYR A 169 10.87 -11.40 6.91
CA TYR A 169 11.55 -10.46 7.79
C TYR A 169 10.87 -9.08 7.80
N TRP A 170 10.46 -8.56 6.65
CA TRP A 170 9.74 -7.29 6.57
C TRP A 170 8.38 -7.33 7.28
N ARG A 171 7.68 -8.46 7.20
CA ARG A 171 6.43 -8.67 7.93
C ARG A 171 6.64 -8.64 9.44
N GLU A 172 7.70 -9.23 9.93
CA GLU A 172 8.06 -9.21 11.35
C GLU A 172 8.39 -7.80 11.83
N MET A 173 9.21 -7.06 11.07
CA MET A 173 9.51 -5.65 11.37
C MET A 173 8.26 -4.79 11.38
N HIS A 174 7.40 -4.94 10.35
CA HIS A 174 6.14 -4.22 10.26
C HIS A 174 5.23 -4.52 11.47
N ASP A 175 5.05 -5.79 11.80
CA ASP A 175 4.19 -6.20 12.92
C ASP A 175 4.72 -5.65 14.26
N ALA A 176 6.03 -5.61 14.45
CA ALA A 176 6.65 -5.01 15.63
C ALA A 176 6.35 -3.51 15.76
N LEU A 177 6.44 -2.74 14.66
CA LEU A 177 6.12 -1.31 14.65
C LEU A 177 4.62 -1.06 14.73
N ALA A 178 3.79 -1.83 14.02
CA ALA A 178 2.34 -1.67 13.97
C ALA A 178 1.65 -1.94 15.32
N ARG A 179 2.35 -2.57 16.29
CA ARG A 179 1.87 -2.68 17.67
C ARG A 179 2.09 -1.42 18.50
N ARG A 180 2.88 -0.48 18.01
CA ARG A 180 3.32 0.71 18.74
C ARG A 180 2.62 1.99 18.27
N CYS A 181 1.80 1.89 17.22
CA CYS A 181 1.03 2.99 16.66
C CYS A 181 -0.36 2.53 16.22
N ASP A 182 -1.24 3.51 15.99
CA ASP A 182 -2.57 3.25 15.44
C ASP A 182 -2.55 3.18 13.91
N ALA A 183 -1.63 3.93 13.28
CA ALA A 183 -1.37 3.86 11.83
C ALA A 183 0.04 4.36 11.49
N MET A 184 0.54 3.92 10.34
CA MET A 184 1.72 4.47 9.67
C MET A 184 1.28 5.34 8.51
N VAL A 185 1.91 6.49 8.34
CA VAL A 185 1.44 7.53 7.41
C VAL A 185 2.55 7.92 6.43
N PRO A 186 2.57 7.39 5.20
CA PRO A 186 3.34 7.93 4.09
C PRO A 186 2.46 8.72 3.11
N LEU A 187 3.07 9.33 2.10
CA LEU A 187 2.38 9.76 0.88
C LEU A 187 1.80 8.58 0.09
N SER A 188 0.86 8.85 -0.81
CA SER A 188 0.30 7.86 -1.76
C SER A 188 1.10 7.78 -3.06
N SER A 189 1.73 8.89 -3.45
CA SER A 189 2.53 9.04 -4.66
C SER A 189 3.58 10.15 -4.46
N PRO A 190 4.64 10.20 -5.28
CA PRO A 190 5.67 11.25 -5.19
C PRO A 190 5.14 12.67 -5.48
N GLY A 191 4.01 12.78 -6.14
CA GLY A 191 3.36 14.03 -6.51
C GLY A 191 1.96 13.79 -7.07
N PRO A 192 1.28 14.83 -7.56
CA PRO A 192 0.03 14.73 -8.28
C PRO A 192 0.12 13.78 -9.49
N GLY A 193 -1.04 13.33 -9.99
CA GLY A 193 -1.10 12.46 -11.16
C GLY A 193 -0.44 13.11 -12.38
N PRO A 194 0.43 12.39 -13.12
CA PRO A 194 1.08 12.94 -14.32
C PRO A 194 0.06 13.21 -15.42
N VAL A 195 0.39 14.17 -16.29
CA VAL A 195 -0.43 14.47 -17.48
C VAL A 195 -0.34 13.33 -18.49
N GLY A 196 -1.47 12.87 -18.99
CA GLY A 196 -1.56 11.82 -20.00
C GLY A 196 -2.09 10.50 -19.47
N ILE A 197 -1.62 9.38 -20.06
CA ILE A 197 -2.05 8.02 -19.74
C ILE A 197 -1.10 7.29 -18.78
N ASP A 198 -0.05 7.93 -18.32
CA ASP A 198 0.88 7.34 -17.37
C ASP A 198 0.23 7.23 -15.99
N GLN A 199 0.50 6.13 -15.31
CA GLN A 199 -0.03 5.88 -13.97
C GLN A 199 0.85 6.48 -12.86
N GLY A 200 1.98 7.10 -13.22
CA GLY A 200 2.96 7.60 -12.27
C GLY A 200 3.75 6.48 -11.55
N SER A 201 4.39 6.84 -10.44
CA SER A 201 5.22 5.92 -9.65
C SER A 201 4.41 5.23 -8.57
N ALA A 202 4.56 3.91 -8.46
CA ALA A 202 3.96 3.09 -7.41
C ALA A 202 4.85 2.91 -6.17
N ILE A 203 5.97 3.63 -6.09
CA ILE A 203 7.03 3.42 -5.09
C ILE A 203 6.54 3.46 -3.64
N TYR A 204 5.55 4.32 -3.32
CA TYR A 204 4.93 4.38 -2.00
C TYR A 204 4.05 3.16 -1.66
N ASN A 205 3.69 2.36 -2.67
CA ASN A 205 2.76 1.23 -2.53
C ASN A 205 3.47 -0.12 -2.50
N GLU A 206 4.72 -0.19 -2.94
CA GLU A 206 5.47 -1.44 -3.08
C GLU A 206 5.63 -2.19 -1.76
N ALA A 207 6.07 -1.50 -0.70
CA ALA A 207 6.26 -2.12 0.61
C ALA A 207 4.93 -2.67 1.18
N SER A 208 3.80 -1.96 0.98
CA SER A 208 2.49 -2.45 1.44
C SER A 208 2.04 -3.70 0.69
N SER A 209 2.28 -3.77 -0.61
CA SER A 209 1.99 -4.96 -1.42
C SER A 209 2.88 -6.14 -1.03
N ILE A 210 4.18 -5.92 -0.82
CA ILE A 210 5.12 -6.94 -0.38
C ILE A 210 4.73 -7.52 0.98
N ILE A 211 4.42 -6.68 1.95
CA ILE A 211 4.08 -7.08 3.32
C ILE A 211 2.66 -7.67 3.38
N GLY A 212 1.73 -7.12 2.59
CA GLY A 212 0.31 -7.50 2.62
C GLY A 212 -0.44 -6.82 3.76
N MET A 213 -0.05 -5.58 4.12
CA MET A 213 -0.74 -4.78 5.12
C MET A 213 -1.93 -4.02 4.50
N PRO A 214 -2.99 -3.73 5.28
CA PRO A 214 -4.06 -2.88 4.82
C PRO A 214 -3.58 -1.44 4.65
N ALA A 215 -4.04 -0.79 3.59
CA ALA A 215 -3.71 0.60 3.27
C ALA A 215 -4.94 1.32 2.71
N ILE A 216 -5.14 2.56 3.11
CA ILE A 216 -6.19 3.45 2.60
C ILE A 216 -5.52 4.72 2.12
N SER A 217 -5.81 5.15 0.89
CA SER A 217 -5.38 6.43 0.34
C SER A 217 -6.48 7.47 0.54
N LEU A 218 -6.14 8.59 1.14
CA LEU A 218 -7.03 9.70 1.46
C LEU A 218 -6.63 10.92 0.62
N PRO A 219 -7.49 11.45 -0.27
CA PRO A 219 -7.18 12.63 -1.08
C PRO A 219 -7.38 13.92 -0.26
N VAL A 220 -6.55 14.11 0.76
CA VAL A 220 -6.67 15.18 1.77
C VAL A 220 -5.72 16.36 1.56
N MET A 221 -4.91 16.32 0.51
CA MET A 221 -3.97 17.37 0.16
C MET A 221 -4.18 17.83 -1.28
N THR A 222 -3.74 19.04 -1.58
CA THR A 222 -3.79 19.63 -2.93
C THR A 222 -2.42 20.24 -3.23
N VAL A 223 -1.90 19.96 -4.42
CA VAL A 223 -0.66 20.54 -4.94
C VAL A 223 -0.95 20.98 -6.37
N GLU A 224 -0.70 22.26 -6.71
CA GLU A 224 -0.97 22.83 -8.04
C GLU A 224 -2.40 22.55 -8.53
N ASP A 225 -3.39 22.76 -7.67
CA ASP A 225 -4.82 22.48 -7.89
C ASP A 225 -5.17 21.00 -8.18
N MET A 226 -4.21 20.08 -8.01
CA MET A 226 -4.42 18.66 -8.20
C MET A 226 -4.45 17.91 -6.85
N PRO A 227 -5.30 16.90 -6.71
CA PRO A 227 -5.35 16.11 -5.47
C PRO A 227 -4.07 15.31 -5.28
N LEU A 228 -3.56 15.32 -4.05
CA LEU A 228 -2.47 14.46 -3.60
C LEU A 228 -2.95 13.62 -2.42
N GLY A 229 -2.70 12.32 -2.47
CA GLY A 229 -3.13 11.39 -1.46
C GLY A 229 -2.13 11.24 -0.31
N MET A 230 -2.66 11.19 0.92
CA MET A 230 -1.99 10.63 2.08
C MET A 230 -2.42 9.17 2.25
N GLN A 231 -1.49 8.25 2.44
CA GLN A 231 -1.85 6.90 2.85
C GLN A 231 -1.86 6.77 4.37
N ILE A 232 -2.77 5.95 4.84
CA ILE A 232 -2.68 5.35 6.17
C ILE A 232 -2.53 3.84 6.00
N LYS A 233 -1.57 3.27 6.72
CA LYS A 233 -1.24 1.85 6.66
C LYS A 233 -1.40 1.25 8.05
N GLY A 234 -2.02 0.09 8.11
CA GLY A 234 -2.40 -0.53 9.36
C GLY A 234 -1.72 -1.86 9.62
N ARG A 235 -2.02 -2.43 10.76
CA ARG A 235 -1.63 -3.78 11.13
C ARG A 235 -2.33 -4.79 10.21
N VAL A 236 -1.64 -5.86 9.86
CA VAL A 236 -2.24 -6.98 9.12
C VAL A 236 -3.48 -7.49 9.86
N HIS A 237 -4.60 -7.66 9.16
CA HIS A 237 -5.94 -7.94 9.69
C HIS A 237 -6.54 -6.84 10.58
N GLY A 238 -5.98 -5.63 10.55
CA GLY A 238 -6.47 -4.46 11.30
C GLY A 238 -7.35 -3.53 10.47
N ASP A 239 -8.01 -4.01 9.44
CA ASP A 239 -8.77 -3.20 8.47
C ASP A 239 -9.86 -2.34 9.13
N GLU A 240 -10.58 -2.86 10.12
CA GLU A 240 -11.63 -2.11 10.83
C GLU A 240 -11.04 -0.94 11.63
N ALA A 241 -9.97 -1.18 12.38
CA ALA A 241 -9.30 -0.13 13.16
C ALA A 241 -8.69 0.94 12.24
N LEU A 242 -8.06 0.51 11.14
CA LEU A 242 -7.52 1.43 10.14
C LEU A 242 -8.61 2.27 9.47
N THR A 243 -9.76 1.66 9.17
CA THR A 243 -10.92 2.38 8.62
C THR A 243 -11.43 3.43 9.59
N ALA A 244 -11.52 3.11 10.87
CA ALA A 244 -11.93 4.07 11.93
C ALA A 244 -10.95 5.25 12.04
N ALA A 245 -9.64 4.98 12.02
CA ALA A 245 -8.59 6.01 12.00
C ALA A 245 -8.66 6.86 10.72
N GLY A 246 -8.81 6.23 9.55
CA GLY A 246 -8.92 6.92 8.27
C GLY A 246 -10.10 7.86 8.17
N ARG A 247 -11.25 7.46 8.69
CA ARG A 247 -12.43 8.33 8.78
C ARG A 247 -12.15 9.57 9.61
N TRP A 248 -11.49 9.42 10.75
CA TRP A 248 -11.14 10.57 11.58
C TRP A 248 -10.11 11.46 10.90
N VAL A 249 -9.03 10.91 10.34
CA VAL A 249 -7.99 11.66 9.61
C VAL A 249 -8.60 12.45 8.44
N SER A 250 -9.48 11.81 7.67
CA SER A 250 -10.18 12.49 6.56
C SER A 250 -11.06 13.63 7.03
N GLN A 251 -11.81 13.45 8.13
CA GLN A 251 -12.64 14.50 8.71
C GLN A 251 -11.81 15.66 9.25
N GLU A 252 -10.68 15.39 9.88
CA GLU A 252 -9.80 16.42 10.46
C GLU A 252 -9.11 17.27 9.38
N LEU A 253 -8.64 16.64 8.31
CA LEU A 253 -7.86 17.34 7.28
C LEU A 253 -8.70 18.01 6.20
N LEU A 254 -9.97 17.67 6.05
CA LEU A 254 -10.89 18.27 5.07
C LEU A 254 -11.78 19.38 5.66
N GLN A 255 -11.60 19.73 6.94
CA GLN A 255 -12.24 20.90 7.55
C GLN A 255 -11.47 22.16 7.13
#